data_29562c13232311ad774d95802aebd5e6
#
_entry.id   29562c13232311ad774d95802aebd5e6
#
_cell.length_a   1.000
_cell.length_b   1.000
_cell.length_c   1.000
_cell.angle_alpha   90.00
_cell.angle_beta   90.00
_cell.angle_gamma   90.00
#
_symmetry.space_group_name_H-M   'P 1'
#
loop_
_entity.id
_entity.type
_entity.pdbx_description
1 polymer ?
#
loop_
_entity_poly.entity_id
_entity_poly.type
_entity_poly.pdbx_seq_one_letter_code
_entity_poly.pdbx_strand_id
1 'polypeptide(L)'
;MRFEQPTVELLLEAAHMSTVAGVGMRPAEIEREIASGRLQPKWSQVAIDEDESLVGRALWWGRDAQVPLALDVWDARRDHPDTERILIELLEHGHAALGSDGVDIPLPHTMRIPTTWRDIEAVHCDVAVKTNAAAAAGLVRVNERRQFQWDQGARATRRAHRLRFETADDDAFLHLFARATRGSLDVMTRRELATAAAETVAVDEVAYYRSCPGDRGWWRVAYDSRGNVVGMAIPSATPTSRNIGYLAVLPEHRGHGYVDDLLAYITDFHMGDGASRITATTDAVNTPMIEAFKRAGYQCVETRIDLER
;
A
#
# COMPACT_ATOMS: atom_id res chain seq x y z
N MET A 1 -18.88 27.77 6.90
CA MET A 1 -18.25 26.63 6.22
C MET A 1 -19.31 25.61 5.81
N ARG A 2 -19.28 25.06 4.59
CA ARG A 2 -20.19 24.01 4.10
C ARG A 2 -19.37 22.82 3.56
N PHE A 3 -19.95 21.63 3.64
CA PHE A 3 -19.39 20.37 3.11
C PHE A 3 -20.36 19.86 2.06
N GLU A 4 -19.85 19.51 0.89
CA GLU A 4 -20.70 19.10 -0.23
C GLU A 4 -19.99 18.12 -1.18
N GLN A 5 -20.79 17.37 -1.93
CA GLN A 5 -20.26 16.58 -3.06
C GLN A 5 -19.92 17.56 -4.19
N PRO A 6 -18.69 17.52 -4.72
CA PRO A 6 -18.27 18.44 -5.77
C PRO A 6 -18.94 18.13 -7.11
N THR A 7 -19.10 19.13 -7.98
CA THR A 7 -19.25 18.90 -9.42
C THR A 7 -17.92 18.39 -10.01
N VAL A 8 -17.92 17.98 -11.27
CA VAL A 8 -16.67 17.59 -11.97
C VAL A 8 -15.68 18.76 -12.03
N GLU A 9 -16.17 19.97 -12.30
CA GLU A 9 -15.37 21.19 -12.34
C GLU A 9 -14.72 21.48 -10.99
N LEU A 10 -15.51 21.43 -9.91
CA LEU A 10 -15.01 21.66 -8.56
C LEU A 10 -14.04 20.54 -8.10
N LEU A 11 -14.25 19.30 -8.55
CA LEU A 11 -13.33 18.20 -8.28
C LEU A 11 -11.97 18.41 -8.96
N LEU A 12 -11.96 18.93 -10.19
CA LEU A 12 -10.74 19.32 -10.91
C LEU A 12 -10.05 20.51 -10.22
N GLU A 13 -10.80 21.50 -9.76
CA GLU A 13 -10.25 22.59 -8.94
C GLU A 13 -9.64 22.06 -7.65
N ALA A 14 -10.34 21.14 -6.97
CA ALA A 14 -9.84 20.49 -5.77
C ALA A 14 -8.54 19.72 -6.02
N ALA A 15 -8.29 19.19 -7.21
CA ALA A 15 -7.02 18.55 -7.54
C ALA A 15 -5.80 19.50 -7.41
N HIS A 16 -6.03 20.80 -7.60
CA HIS A 16 -4.99 21.84 -7.52
C HIS A 16 -4.93 22.57 -6.17
N MET A 17 -5.74 22.17 -5.17
CA MET A 17 -5.68 22.77 -3.86
C MET A 17 -4.27 22.67 -3.27
N SER A 18 -3.77 23.79 -2.74
CA SER A 18 -2.44 23.85 -2.12
C SER A 18 -2.38 22.99 -0.85
N THR A 19 -1.44 22.07 -0.80
CA THR A 19 -1.23 21.12 0.31
C THR A 19 0.23 21.12 0.75
N VAL A 20 0.56 20.28 1.72
CA VAL A 20 1.94 20.12 2.17
C VAL A 20 2.77 19.48 1.05
N ALA A 21 3.85 20.15 0.66
CA ALA A 21 4.72 19.68 -0.41
C ALA A 21 5.30 18.28 -0.11
N GLY A 22 5.19 17.38 -1.08
CA GLY A 22 5.68 16.01 -0.97
C GLY A 22 4.73 15.05 -0.24
N VAL A 23 3.51 15.48 0.11
CA VAL A 23 2.48 14.64 0.71
C VAL A 23 1.40 14.33 -0.31
N GLY A 24 0.97 13.06 -0.36
CA GLY A 24 -0.14 12.60 -1.17
C GLY A 24 0.11 12.60 -2.67
N MET A 25 -0.96 12.64 -3.43
CA MET A 25 -0.94 12.62 -4.90
C MET A 25 -0.69 14.01 -5.48
N ARG A 26 0.06 14.05 -6.58
CA ARG A 26 0.25 15.29 -7.35
C ARG A 26 -1.02 15.64 -8.16
N PRO A 27 -1.29 16.92 -8.44
CA PRO A 27 -2.45 17.34 -9.22
C PRO A 27 -2.67 16.54 -10.50
N ALA A 28 -1.64 16.36 -11.32
CA ALA A 28 -1.72 15.59 -12.57
C ALA A 28 -2.02 14.08 -12.36
N GLU A 29 -1.75 13.54 -11.18
CA GLU A 29 -2.13 12.16 -10.83
C GLU A 29 -3.61 12.10 -10.47
N ILE A 30 -4.09 13.06 -9.69
CA ILE A 30 -5.51 13.19 -9.33
C ILE A 30 -6.35 13.39 -10.58
N GLU A 31 -5.96 14.29 -11.48
CA GLU A 31 -6.65 14.52 -12.78
C GLU A 31 -6.77 13.24 -13.62
N ARG A 32 -5.70 12.43 -13.68
CA ARG A 32 -5.73 11.13 -14.39
C ARG A 32 -6.70 10.14 -13.74
N GLU A 33 -6.75 10.09 -12.40
CA GLU A 33 -7.69 9.23 -11.69
C GLU A 33 -9.14 9.69 -11.89
N ILE A 34 -9.39 11.00 -11.94
CA ILE A 34 -10.71 11.57 -12.30
C ILE A 34 -11.07 11.19 -13.74
N ALA A 35 -10.17 11.44 -14.69
CA ALA A 35 -10.42 11.14 -16.11
C ALA A 35 -10.66 9.65 -16.38
N SER A 36 -10.07 8.76 -15.56
CA SER A 36 -10.28 7.32 -15.65
C SER A 36 -11.54 6.83 -14.92
N GLY A 37 -12.27 7.71 -14.22
CA GLY A 37 -13.46 7.38 -13.42
C GLY A 37 -13.16 6.66 -12.11
N ARG A 38 -11.89 6.59 -11.68
CA ARG A 38 -11.50 5.97 -10.41
C ARG A 38 -11.59 6.90 -9.20
N LEU A 39 -11.53 8.22 -9.41
CA LEU A 39 -11.99 9.24 -8.48
C LEU A 39 -13.25 9.89 -9.05
N GLN A 40 -14.33 9.96 -8.29
CA GLN A 40 -15.62 10.43 -8.79
C GLN A 40 -16.25 11.46 -7.86
N PRO A 41 -17.00 12.44 -8.40
CA PRO A 41 -17.75 13.40 -7.60
C PRO A 41 -18.63 12.75 -6.53
N LYS A 42 -19.39 11.71 -6.89
CA LYS A 42 -20.32 11.02 -5.98
C LYS A 42 -19.64 10.36 -4.77
N TRP A 43 -18.32 10.09 -4.84
CA TRP A 43 -17.53 9.55 -3.73
C TRP A 43 -16.70 10.61 -3.02
N SER A 44 -16.75 11.85 -3.47
CA SER A 44 -15.87 12.91 -2.99
C SER A 44 -16.62 13.89 -2.11
N GLN A 45 -15.89 14.52 -1.20
CA GLN A 45 -16.37 15.63 -0.38
C GLN A 45 -15.38 16.79 -0.47
N VAL A 46 -15.90 17.99 -0.48
CA VAL A 46 -15.10 19.22 -0.38
C VAL A 46 -15.64 20.11 0.73
N ALA A 47 -14.75 20.88 1.34
CA ALA A 47 -15.06 21.89 2.33
C ALA A 47 -14.84 23.26 1.71
N ILE A 48 -15.86 24.12 1.81
CA ILE A 48 -15.88 25.48 1.26
C ILE A 48 -16.15 26.45 2.41
N ASP A 49 -15.32 27.46 2.53
CA ASP A 49 -15.44 28.46 3.59
C ASP A 49 -16.50 29.54 3.24
N GLU A 50 -16.73 30.48 4.15
CA GLU A 50 -17.72 31.54 4.01
C GLU A 50 -17.41 32.52 2.87
N ASP A 51 -16.14 32.66 2.53
CA ASP A 51 -15.63 33.44 1.38
C ASP A 51 -15.67 32.71 0.04
N GLU A 52 -16.34 31.54 -0.03
CA GLU A 52 -16.42 30.65 -1.19
C GLU A 52 -15.07 30.01 -1.57
N SER A 53 -14.04 30.07 -0.72
CA SER A 53 -12.77 29.43 -0.99
C SER A 53 -12.80 27.92 -0.65
N LEU A 54 -12.16 27.11 -1.47
CA LEU A 54 -11.96 25.68 -1.22
C LEU A 54 -10.88 25.52 -0.14
N VAL A 55 -11.26 24.93 1.01
CA VAL A 55 -10.38 24.76 2.17
C VAL A 55 -10.10 23.32 2.56
N GLY A 56 -10.79 22.35 1.94
CA GLY A 56 -10.53 20.95 2.21
C GLY A 56 -11.12 20.02 1.15
N ARG A 57 -10.57 18.82 1.08
CA ARG A 57 -11.02 17.76 0.17
C ARG A 57 -10.82 16.37 0.76
N ALA A 58 -11.75 15.46 0.48
CA ALA A 58 -11.64 14.02 0.72
C ALA A 58 -12.16 13.30 -0.52
N LEU A 59 -11.26 12.57 -1.22
CA LEU A 59 -11.54 11.94 -2.49
C LEU A 59 -11.30 10.44 -2.35
N TRP A 60 -12.37 9.66 -2.45
CA TRP A 60 -12.30 8.20 -2.40
C TRP A 60 -12.05 7.62 -3.78
N TRP A 61 -11.21 6.62 -3.81
CA TRP A 61 -10.76 5.92 -5.00
C TRP A 61 -11.39 4.53 -5.09
N GLY A 62 -11.76 4.12 -6.32
CA GLY A 62 -12.19 2.76 -6.63
C GLY A 62 -11.42 2.19 -7.82
N ARG A 63 -11.31 0.87 -7.90
CA ARG A 63 -10.64 0.19 -9.03
C ARG A 63 -11.39 0.43 -10.33
N ASP A 64 -12.68 0.52 -10.25
CA ASP A 64 -13.62 0.81 -11.33
C ASP A 64 -14.65 1.87 -10.87
N ALA A 65 -15.61 2.18 -11.73
CA ALA A 65 -16.62 3.21 -11.46
C ALA A 65 -17.77 2.74 -10.51
N GLN A 66 -17.66 1.59 -9.88
CA GLN A 66 -18.79 1.00 -9.14
C GLN A 66 -18.73 1.25 -7.65
N VAL A 67 -17.60 0.92 -6.98
CA VAL A 67 -17.47 0.98 -5.52
C VAL A 67 -16.14 1.62 -5.13
N PRO A 68 -16.13 2.59 -4.19
CA PRO A 68 -14.89 3.11 -3.62
C PRO A 68 -14.27 2.05 -2.70
N LEU A 69 -12.93 2.00 -2.68
CA LEU A 69 -12.15 1.03 -1.92
C LEU A 69 -11.24 1.66 -0.86
N ALA A 70 -10.85 2.91 -1.05
CA ALA A 70 -9.95 3.63 -0.15
C ALA A 70 -10.15 5.14 -0.27
N LEU A 71 -9.84 5.86 0.79
CA LEU A 71 -9.64 7.31 0.75
C LEU A 71 -8.22 7.57 0.22
N ASP A 72 -8.09 8.10 -0.99
CA ASP A 72 -6.80 8.26 -1.65
C ASP A 72 -6.23 9.68 -1.53
N VAL A 73 -7.10 10.69 -1.47
CA VAL A 73 -6.72 12.09 -1.26
C VAL A 73 -7.52 12.67 -0.09
N TRP A 74 -6.83 13.21 0.89
CA TRP A 74 -7.46 13.78 2.07
C TRP A 74 -6.61 14.91 2.62
N ASP A 75 -7.06 16.14 2.40
CA ASP A 75 -6.30 17.34 2.73
C ASP A 75 -7.20 18.48 3.18
N ALA A 76 -6.64 19.34 4.03
CA ALA A 76 -7.20 20.66 4.32
C ALA A 76 -6.11 21.73 4.18
N ARG A 77 -6.53 22.98 3.95
CA ARG A 77 -5.60 24.12 3.90
C ARG A 77 -4.89 24.26 5.23
N ARG A 78 -3.56 24.23 5.19
CA ARG A 78 -2.72 24.23 6.38
C ARG A 78 -2.77 25.52 7.18
N ASP A 79 -2.96 26.65 6.49
CA ASP A 79 -3.08 27.99 7.09
C ASP A 79 -4.48 28.28 7.68
N HIS A 80 -5.43 27.34 7.52
CA HIS A 80 -6.75 27.47 8.10
C HIS A 80 -6.73 27.14 9.60
N PRO A 81 -7.36 27.97 10.48
CA PRO A 81 -7.35 27.74 11.92
C PRO A 81 -8.03 26.43 12.33
N ASP A 82 -8.99 25.97 11.58
CA ASP A 82 -9.79 24.79 11.85
C ASP A 82 -9.36 23.54 11.05
N THR A 83 -8.10 23.46 10.59
CA THR A 83 -7.59 22.38 9.73
C THR A 83 -7.98 20.99 10.21
N GLU A 84 -7.78 20.66 11.48
CA GLU A 84 -8.09 19.34 12.03
C GLU A 84 -9.60 19.07 12.01
N ARG A 85 -10.43 20.06 12.37
CA ARG A 85 -11.89 19.96 12.32
C ARG A 85 -12.38 19.72 10.90
N ILE A 86 -11.83 20.45 9.91
CA ILE A 86 -12.16 20.26 8.48
C ILE A 86 -11.89 18.84 8.06
N LEU A 87 -10.73 18.28 8.42
CA LEU A 87 -10.37 16.91 8.10
C LEU A 87 -11.36 15.89 8.70
N ILE A 88 -11.76 16.08 9.97
CA ILE A 88 -12.73 15.21 10.64
C ILE A 88 -14.09 15.28 9.94
N GLU A 89 -14.62 16.49 9.76
CA GLU A 89 -15.95 16.69 9.16
C GLU A 89 -16.00 16.19 7.71
N LEU A 90 -14.93 16.31 6.92
CA LEU A 90 -14.83 15.71 5.58
C LEU A 90 -14.99 14.19 5.61
N LEU A 91 -14.37 13.50 6.58
CA LEU A 91 -14.53 12.05 6.74
C LEU A 91 -15.96 11.71 7.20
N GLU A 92 -16.51 12.41 8.18
CA GLU A 92 -17.85 12.17 8.69
C GLU A 92 -18.90 12.32 7.59
N HIS A 93 -18.85 13.41 6.82
CA HIS A 93 -19.76 13.63 5.70
C HIS A 93 -19.59 12.59 4.60
N GLY A 94 -18.36 12.27 4.23
CA GLY A 94 -18.08 11.25 3.22
C GLY A 94 -18.51 9.87 3.66
N HIS A 95 -18.19 9.47 4.89
CA HIS A 95 -18.61 8.18 5.43
C HIS A 95 -20.15 8.08 5.55
N ALA A 96 -20.84 9.16 5.96
CA ALA A 96 -22.29 9.17 6.01
C ALA A 96 -22.90 8.97 4.61
N ALA A 97 -22.38 9.66 3.59
CA ALA A 97 -22.83 9.53 2.22
C ALA A 97 -22.58 8.10 1.67
N LEU A 98 -21.35 7.59 1.78
CA LEU A 98 -20.98 6.26 1.30
C LEU A 98 -21.69 5.13 2.04
N GLY A 99 -21.88 5.27 3.36
CA GLY A 99 -22.62 4.31 4.17
C GLY A 99 -24.09 4.24 3.78
N SER A 100 -24.70 5.38 3.39
CA SER A 100 -26.07 5.41 2.86
C SER A 100 -26.20 4.65 1.52
N ASP A 101 -25.11 4.60 0.74
CA ASP A 101 -25.02 3.82 -0.49
C ASP A 101 -24.61 2.35 -0.25
N GLY A 102 -24.53 1.91 1.01
CA GLY A 102 -24.25 0.52 1.40
C GLY A 102 -22.76 0.16 1.39
N VAL A 103 -21.86 1.14 1.35
CA VAL A 103 -20.41 0.90 1.47
C VAL A 103 -20.06 0.60 2.93
N ASP A 104 -19.25 -0.43 3.17
CA ASP A 104 -18.73 -0.73 4.52
C ASP A 104 -17.66 0.30 4.91
N ILE A 105 -17.95 1.10 5.91
CA ILE A 105 -17.14 2.23 6.36
C ILE A 105 -16.59 2.02 7.78
N PRO A 106 -15.52 2.73 8.18
CA PRO A 106 -14.66 3.64 7.40
C PRO A 106 -13.75 2.88 6.43
N LEU A 107 -13.53 3.47 5.25
CA LEU A 107 -12.56 2.96 4.29
C LEU A 107 -11.13 3.37 4.68
N PRO A 108 -10.11 2.55 4.39
CA PRO A 108 -8.72 2.84 4.75
C PRO A 108 -8.18 4.07 4.02
N HIS A 109 -7.21 4.74 4.64
CA HIS A 109 -6.44 5.81 4.03
C HIS A 109 -4.95 5.50 4.07
N THR A 110 -4.24 5.76 2.97
CA THR A 110 -2.78 5.65 2.91
C THR A 110 -2.16 7.02 2.65
N MET A 111 -1.51 7.59 3.65
CA MET A 111 -0.66 8.77 3.45
C MET A 111 0.62 8.37 2.75
N ARG A 112 0.94 9.00 1.62
CA ARG A 112 2.21 8.86 0.88
C ARG A 112 3.08 10.06 1.21
N ILE A 113 4.25 9.83 1.77
CA ILE A 113 5.11 10.87 2.33
C ILE A 113 6.59 10.58 2.02
N PRO A 114 7.45 11.61 2.04
CA PRO A 114 8.89 11.43 1.85
C PRO A 114 9.51 10.47 2.86
N THR A 115 10.55 9.76 2.48
CA THR A 115 11.28 8.85 3.39
C THR A 115 11.88 9.57 4.60
N THR A 116 12.17 10.87 4.46
CA THR A 116 12.72 11.77 5.49
C THR A 116 11.64 12.60 6.21
N TRP A 117 10.40 12.18 6.17
CA TRP A 117 9.25 12.95 6.65
C TRP A 117 9.37 13.46 8.10
N ARG A 118 10.07 12.73 8.96
CA ARG A 118 10.29 13.13 10.35
C ARG A 118 11.22 14.34 10.50
N ASP A 119 12.08 14.57 9.49
CA ASP A 119 13.03 15.69 9.45
C ASP A 119 12.42 16.93 8.77
N ILE A 120 11.24 16.79 8.17
CA ILE A 120 10.51 17.89 7.50
C ILE A 120 9.35 18.30 8.39
N GLU A 121 9.52 19.35 9.16
CA GLU A 121 8.55 19.83 10.16
C GLU A 121 7.13 19.95 9.60
N ALA A 122 6.99 20.49 8.40
CA ALA A 122 5.68 20.63 7.74
C ALA A 122 4.97 19.29 7.51
N VAL A 123 5.71 18.27 7.08
CA VAL A 123 5.17 16.93 6.82
C VAL A 123 4.88 16.21 8.14
N HIS A 124 5.79 16.35 9.11
CA HIS A 124 5.60 15.76 10.44
C HIS A 124 4.33 16.27 11.12
N CYS A 125 4.11 17.59 11.09
CA CYS A 125 2.88 18.19 11.63
C CYS A 125 1.63 17.70 10.87
N ASP A 126 1.66 17.64 9.53
CA ASP A 126 0.53 17.16 8.72
C ASP A 126 0.17 15.70 9.04
N VAL A 127 1.17 14.83 9.16
CA VAL A 127 0.98 13.43 9.57
C VAL A 127 0.33 13.35 10.96
N ALA A 128 0.77 14.16 11.91
CA ALA A 128 0.21 14.15 13.25
C ALA A 128 -1.25 14.59 13.26
N VAL A 129 -1.59 15.69 12.58
CA VAL A 129 -2.96 16.22 12.48
C VAL A 129 -3.87 15.19 11.79
N LYS A 130 -3.44 14.62 10.65
CA LYS A 130 -4.21 13.60 9.94
C LYS A 130 -4.39 12.31 10.75
N THR A 131 -3.38 11.89 11.48
CA THR A 131 -3.50 10.70 12.35
C THR A 131 -4.51 10.92 13.48
N ASN A 132 -4.53 12.11 14.10
CA ASN A 132 -5.51 12.46 15.12
C ASN A 132 -6.93 12.53 14.54
N ALA A 133 -7.10 13.22 13.42
CA ALA A 133 -8.38 13.34 12.74
C ALA A 133 -8.91 11.97 12.28
N ALA A 134 -8.04 11.09 11.76
CA ALA A 134 -8.40 9.74 11.38
C ALA A 134 -8.90 8.91 12.57
N ALA A 135 -8.20 9.00 13.71
CA ALA A 135 -8.60 8.29 14.94
C ALA A 135 -9.97 8.76 15.44
N ALA A 136 -10.26 10.08 15.37
CA ALA A 136 -11.58 10.63 15.72
C ALA A 136 -12.69 10.09 14.79
N ALA A 137 -12.38 9.83 13.53
CA ALA A 137 -13.30 9.28 12.53
C ALA A 137 -13.31 7.73 12.46
N GLY A 138 -12.70 7.04 13.43
CA GLY A 138 -12.72 5.56 13.54
C GLY A 138 -11.60 4.80 12.83
N LEU A 139 -10.62 5.50 12.23
CA LEU A 139 -9.42 4.89 11.66
C LEU A 139 -8.31 4.88 12.72
N VAL A 140 -8.37 3.91 13.63
CA VAL A 140 -7.55 3.88 14.85
C VAL A 140 -6.26 3.07 14.70
N ARG A 141 -6.16 2.24 13.67
CA ARG A 141 -4.98 1.40 13.43
C ARG A 141 -4.02 2.13 12.50
N VAL A 142 -2.78 2.24 12.93
CA VAL A 142 -1.71 2.90 12.16
C VAL A 142 -0.64 1.86 11.82
N ASN A 143 -0.21 1.81 10.57
CA ASN A 143 0.90 0.99 10.12
C ASN A 143 1.82 1.79 9.21
N GLU A 144 3.10 1.86 9.54
CA GLU A 144 4.11 2.50 8.70
C GLU A 144 4.78 1.46 7.80
N ARG A 145 4.80 1.74 6.50
CA ARG A 145 5.39 0.89 5.47
C ARG A 145 6.42 1.64 4.65
N ARG A 146 7.36 0.91 4.07
CA ARG A 146 8.40 1.42 3.18
C ARG A 146 8.13 0.94 1.77
N GLN A 147 8.00 1.88 0.83
CA GLN A 147 7.90 1.59 -0.60
C GLN A 147 9.29 1.56 -1.20
N PHE A 148 9.63 0.46 -1.82
CA PHE A 148 10.89 0.24 -2.51
C PHE A 148 10.68 0.22 -4.03
N GLN A 149 11.71 0.63 -4.76
CA GLN A 149 11.76 0.59 -6.20
C GLN A 149 13.13 0.10 -6.67
N TRP A 150 13.13 -0.81 -7.61
CA TRP A 150 14.28 -1.20 -8.41
C TRP A 150 14.08 -0.65 -9.82
N ASP A 151 15.11 -0.02 -10.37
CA ASP A 151 15.14 0.47 -11.75
C ASP A 151 16.22 -0.28 -12.54
N GLN A 152 16.02 -0.41 -13.85
CA GLN A 152 16.96 -1.07 -14.75
C GLN A 152 18.35 -0.45 -14.63
N GLY A 153 19.35 -1.32 -14.41
CA GLY A 153 20.73 -0.89 -14.17
C GLY A 153 21.12 -0.79 -12.69
N ALA A 154 20.17 -0.92 -11.77
CA ALA A 154 20.48 -1.05 -10.35
C ALA A 154 21.31 -2.32 -10.12
N ARG A 155 22.35 -2.21 -9.27
CA ARG A 155 23.27 -3.32 -8.99
C ARG A 155 23.00 -3.87 -7.59
N ALA A 156 22.71 -5.16 -7.51
CA ALA A 156 22.72 -5.86 -6.23
C ALA A 156 24.16 -5.92 -5.67
N THR A 157 24.30 -5.65 -4.38
CA THR A 157 25.58 -5.83 -3.68
C THR A 157 25.88 -7.30 -3.39
N ARG A 158 24.84 -8.14 -3.40
CA ARG A 158 24.93 -9.58 -3.21
C ARG A 158 23.91 -10.29 -4.09
N ARG A 159 24.38 -11.16 -4.98
CA ARG A 159 23.55 -12.15 -5.68
C ARG A 159 23.90 -13.52 -5.13
N ALA A 160 22.88 -14.29 -4.81
CA ALA A 160 23.02 -15.67 -4.41
C ALA A 160 22.09 -16.52 -5.29
N HIS A 161 22.55 -17.70 -5.69
CA HIS A 161 21.80 -18.67 -6.51
C HIS A 161 21.94 -20.05 -5.86
N ARG A 162 21.56 -20.13 -4.57
CA ARG A 162 21.67 -21.37 -3.78
C ARG A 162 20.39 -22.20 -3.83
N LEU A 163 19.29 -21.60 -4.33
CA LEU A 163 17.97 -22.20 -4.34
C LEU A 163 17.57 -22.64 -5.74
N ARG A 164 16.82 -23.72 -5.81
CA ARG A 164 16.10 -24.20 -7.00
C ARG A 164 14.64 -23.83 -6.84
N PHE A 165 14.01 -23.41 -7.94
CA PHE A 165 12.64 -22.89 -7.96
C PHE A 165 11.77 -23.78 -8.84
N GLU A 166 10.63 -24.25 -8.30
CA GLU A 166 9.70 -25.14 -9.00
C GLU A 166 8.27 -24.67 -8.89
N THR A 167 7.45 -25.03 -9.86
CA THR A 167 6.00 -24.84 -9.78
C THR A 167 5.37 -25.83 -8.79
N ALA A 168 4.27 -25.45 -8.19
CA ALA A 168 3.47 -26.31 -7.33
C ALA A 168 1.99 -25.92 -7.43
N ASP A 169 1.12 -26.79 -6.95
CA ASP A 169 -0.31 -26.55 -6.87
C ASP A 169 -0.69 -25.58 -5.73
N ASP A 170 -1.96 -25.26 -5.62
CA ASP A 170 -2.46 -24.35 -4.60
C ASP A 170 -2.35 -24.93 -3.20
N ASP A 171 -2.52 -26.24 -3.05
CA ASP A 171 -2.44 -26.89 -1.74
C ASP A 171 -1.03 -26.72 -1.14
N ALA A 172 0.01 -26.84 -1.98
CA ALA A 172 1.39 -26.56 -1.53
C ALA A 172 1.54 -25.10 -1.07
N PHE A 173 0.97 -24.12 -1.78
CA PHE A 173 1.03 -22.72 -1.38
C PHE A 173 0.21 -22.45 -0.13
N LEU A 174 -0.97 -23.03 0.05
CA LEU A 174 -1.75 -22.93 1.28
C LEU A 174 -0.92 -23.37 2.50
N HIS A 175 -0.27 -24.55 2.39
CA HIS A 175 0.61 -25.04 3.45
C HIS A 175 1.81 -24.11 3.70
N LEU A 176 2.38 -23.53 2.66
CA LEU A 176 3.53 -22.63 2.79
C LEU A 176 3.13 -21.30 3.43
N PHE A 177 2.00 -20.71 3.04
CA PHE A 177 1.48 -19.50 3.67
C PHE A 177 1.20 -19.75 5.15
N ALA A 178 0.47 -20.81 5.52
CA ALA A 178 0.18 -21.14 6.91
C ALA A 178 1.45 -21.33 7.75
N ARG A 179 2.52 -21.94 7.19
CA ARG A 179 3.82 -22.08 7.88
C ARG A 179 4.57 -20.77 7.98
N ALA A 180 4.53 -19.93 6.93
CA ALA A 180 5.26 -18.66 6.87
C ALA A 180 4.74 -17.62 7.87
N THR A 181 3.46 -17.71 8.27
CA THR A 181 2.86 -16.79 9.26
C THR A 181 3.54 -16.87 10.62
N ARG A 182 4.12 -18.02 11.00
CA ARG A 182 4.77 -18.20 12.31
C ARG A 182 5.95 -17.24 12.45
N GLY A 183 5.85 -16.34 13.44
CA GLY A 183 6.85 -15.30 13.68
C GLY A 183 6.99 -14.31 12.54
N SER A 184 5.91 -14.05 11.79
CA SER A 184 5.85 -13.00 10.79
C SER A 184 6.11 -11.63 11.41
N LEU A 185 6.83 -10.78 10.70
CA LEU A 185 7.01 -9.36 11.04
C LEU A 185 6.01 -8.47 10.31
N ASP A 186 5.19 -9.03 9.44
CA ASP A 186 4.11 -8.33 8.77
C ASP A 186 2.98 -8.01 9.77
N VAL A 187 2.60 -6.75 9.82
CA VAL A 187 1.63 -6.24 10.81
C VAL A 187 0.23 -6.77 10.51
N MET A 188 -0.17 -6.84 9.23
CA MET A 188 -1.49 -7.36 8.86
C MET A 188 -1.60 -8.84 9.19
N THR A 189 -0.63 -9.66 8.78
CA THR A 189 -0.58 -11.09 9.12
C THR A 189 -0.70 -11.30 10.64
N ARG A 190 -0.02 -10.51 11.45
CA ARG A 190 -0.10 -10.63 12.93
C ARG A 190 -1.47 -10.24 13.49
N ARG A 191 -2.14 -9.24 12.87
CA ARG A 191 -3.50 -8.84 13.25
C ARG A 191 -4.51 -9.94 12.92
N GLU A 192 -4.41 -10.50 11.72
CA GLU A 192 -5.28 -11.58 11.27
C GLU A 192 -5.14 -12.83 12.14
N LEU A 193 -3.91 -13.22 12.48
CA LEU A 193 -3.62 -14.33 13.38
C LEU A 193 -4.11 -14.12 14.83
N ALA A 194 -4.43 -12.90 15.23
CA ALA A 194 -5.03 -12.64 16.52
C ALA A 194 -6.51 -13.10 16.60
N THR A 195 -7.16 -13.27 15.44
CA THR A 195 -8.60 -13.58 15.33
C THR A 195 -8.91 -14.80 14.48
N ALA A 196 -7.96 -15.28 13.67
CA ALA A 196 -8.13 -16.40 12.76
C ALA A 196 -6.99 -17.43 12.85
N ALA A 197 -7.27 -18.67 12.48
CA ALA A 197 -6.25 -19.71 12.36
C ALA A 197 -5.33 -19.44 11.15
N ALA A 198 -4.08 -19.93 11.22
CA ALA A 198 -3.10 -19.74 10.15
C ALA A 198 -3.55 -20.31 8.81
N GLU A 199 -4.34 -21.37 8.83
CA GLU A 199 -4.92 -22.01 7.64
C GLU A 199 -5.96 -21.10 6.97
N THR A 200 -6.77 -20.38 7.76
CA THR A 200 -7.75 -19.40 7.24
C THR A 200 -7.02 -18.22 6.60
N VAL A 201 -6.02 -17.65 7.30
CA VAL A 201 -5.18 -16.57 6.76
C VAL A 201 -4.51 -17.00 5.44
N ALA A 202 -4.03 -18.25 5.37
CA ALA A 202 -3.42 -18.78 4.14
C ALA A 202 -4.41 -18.85 2.96
N VAL A 203 -5.68 -19.20 3.22
CA VAL A 203 -6.72 -19.22 2.17
C VAL A 203 -6.96 -17.81 1.62
N ASP A 204 -7.07 -16.83 2.51
CA ASP A 204 -7.30 -15.43 2.13
C ASP A 204 -6.09 -14.86 1.36
N GLU A 205 -4.87 -15.15 1.78
CA GLU A 205 -3.64 -14.77 1.10
C GLU A 205 -3.54 -15.38 -0.32
N VAL A 206 -3.79 -16.67 -0.48
CA VAL A 206 -3.81 -17.32 -1.80
C VAL A 206 -4.88 -16.68 -2.69
N ALA A 207 -6.08 -16.43 -2.16
CA ALA A 207 -7.16 -15.79 -2.91
C ALA A 207 -6.77 -14.36 -3.33
N TYR A 208 -6.17 -13.58 -2.42
CA TYR A 208 -5.69 -12.23 -2.68
C TYR A 208 -4.66 -12.20 -3.81
N TYR A 209 -3.58 -13.00 -3.71
CA TYR A 209 -2.53 -13.00 -4.74
C TYR A 209 -3.00 -13.56 -6.08
N ARG A 210 -4.02 -14.44 -6.10
CA ARG A 210 -4.69 -14.88 -7.34
C ARG A 210 -5.51 -13.77 -8.00
N SER A 211 -6.04 -12.83 -7.23
CA SER A 211 -6.79 -11.68 -7.73
C SER A 211 -5.89 -10.55 -8.25
N CYS A 212 -4.62 -10.53 -7.85
CA CYS A 212 -3.65 -9.54 -8.31
C CYS A 212 -3.33 -9.75 -9.80
N PRO A 213 -3.01 -8.66 -10.54
CA PRO A 213 -2.45 -8.79 -11.88
C PRO A 213 -1.18 -9.64 -11.88
N GLY A 214 -1.07 -10.54 -12.86
CA GLY A 214 0.02 -11.50 -12.98
C GLY A 214 -0.52 -12.92 -13.18
N ASP A 215 0.34 -13.83 -13.61
CA ASP A 215 -0.03 -15.20 -13.89
C ASP A 215 0.23 -16.08 -12.67
N ARG A 216 -0.73 -16.94 -12.27
CA ARG A 216 -0.55 -17.95 -11.23
C ARG A 216 0.66 -18.85 -11.51
N GLY A 217 0.97 -19.09 -12.78
CA GLY A 217 2.12 -19.86 -13.22
C GLY A 217 3.48 -19.22 -12.90
N TRP A 218 3.52 -17.97 -12.42
CA TRP A 218 4.76 -17.33 -11.95
C TRP A 218 5.19 -17.77 -10.56
N TRP A 219 4.29 -18.32 -9.77
CA TRP A 219 4.54 -18.70 -8.38
C TRP A 219 5.52 -19.89 -8.29
N ARG A 220 6.44 -19.82 -7.34
CA ARG A 220 7.47 -20.85 -7.15
C ARG A 220 7.65 -21.22 -5.69
N VAL A 221 7.83 -22.51 -5.48
CA VAL A 221 8.39 -23.05 -4.24
C VAL A 221 9.92 -23.10 -4.38
N ALA A 222 10.61 -22.70 -3.34
CA ALA A 222 12.06 -22.65 -3.29
C ALA A 222 12.63 -23.82 -2.48
N TYR A 223 13.63 -24.50 -3.04
CA TYR A 223 14.30 -25.66 -2.46
C TYR A 223 15.79 -25.40 -2.29
N ASP A 224 16.37 -25.86 -1.18
CA ASP A 224 17.82 -25.89 -0.98
C ASP A 224 18.50 -27.02 -1.79
N SER A 225 19.83 -27.11 -1.71
CA SER A 225 20.61 -28.14 -2.40
C SER A 225 20.37 -29.57 -1.91
N ARG A 226 19.70 -29.72 -0.75
CA ARG A 226 19.33 -31.02 -0.16
C ARG A 226 17.89 -31.41 -0.50
N GLY A 227 17.15 -30.54 -1.22
CA GLY A 227 15.77 -30.76 -1.58
C GLY A 227 14.76 -30.36 -0.48
N ASN A 228 15.19 -29.66 0.57
CA ASN A 228 14.27 -29.16 1.58
C ASN A 228 13.56 -27.91 1.04
N VAL A 229 12.27 -27.81 1.35
CA VAL A 229 11.49 -26.60 1.05
C VAL A 229 11.91 -25.48 1.99
N VAL A 230 12.43 -24.38 1.44
CA VAL A 230 12.98 -23.24 2.22
C VAL A 230 12.01 -22.07 2.26
N GLY A 231 11.13 -21.96 1.27
CA GLY A 231 10.22 -20.84 1.16
C GLY A 231 9.49 -20.77 -0.17
N MET A 232 8.96 -19.60 -0.49
CA MET A 232 8.22 -19.34 -1.73
C MET A 232 8.50 -17.96 -2.27
N ALA A 233 8.29 -17.79 -3.58
CA ALA A 233 8.44 -16.56 -4.33
C ALA A 233 7.22 -16.37 -5.23
N ILE A 234 6.52 -15.22 -5.10
CA ILE A 234 5.34 -14.86 -5.85
C ILE A 234 5.60 -13.55 -6.59
N PRO A 235 6.13 -13.59 -7.83
CA PRO A 235 6.14 -12.43 -8.71
C PRO A 235 4.71 -11.97 -8.96
N SER A 236 4.48 -10.66 -9.00
CA SER A 236 3.15 -10.07 -9.23
C SER A 236 3.28 -8.80 -10.08
N ALA A 237 2.16 -8.17 -10.36
CA ALA A 237 2.10 -6.91 -11.08
C ALA A 237 1.02 -6.00 -10.49
N THR A 238 1.10 -4.72 -10.82
CA THR A 238 0.02 -3.76 -10.74
C THR A 238 -0.39 -3.38 -12.17
N PRO A 239 -1.47 -2.63 -12.38
CA PRO A 239 -1.80 -2.14 -13.73
C PRO A 239 -0.68 -1.34 -14.40
N THR A 240 0.25 -0.80 -13.64
CA THR A 240 1.29 0.14 -14.12
C THR A 240 2.72 -0.33 -13.90
N SER A 241 2.95 -1.41 -13.13
CA SER A 241 4.31 -1.87 -12.82
C SER A 241 4.37 -3.35 -12.46
N ARG A 242 5.55 -3.95 -12.62
CA ARG A 242 5.88 -5.24 -11.98
C ARG A 242 6.17 -5.02 -10.51
N ASN A 243 5.84 -6.01 -9.67
CA ASN A 243 6.14 -5.91 -8.24
C ASN A 243 6.57 -7.25 -7.63
N ILE A 244 7.21 -7.15 -6.48
CA ILE A 244 7.41 -8.27 -5.58
C ILE A 244 6.07 -8.52 -4.89
N GLY A 245 5.28 -9.46 -5.38
CA GLY A 245 3.98 -9.79 -4.79
C GLY A 245 4.17 -10.27 -3.35
N TYR A 246 4.77 -11.45 -3.22
CA TYR A 246 5.09 -12.01 -1.91
C TYR A 246 6.36 -12.85 -1.97
N LEU A 247 7.10 -12.88 -0.88
CA LEU A 247 8.15 -13.86 -0.66
C LEU A 247 8.24 -14.19 0.83
N ALA A 248 8.53 -15.42 1.14
CA ALA A 248 8.75 -15.83 2.51
C ALA A 248 9.80 -16.92 2.62
N VAL A 249 10.69 -16.78 3.61
CA VAL A 249 11.53 -17.86 4.11
C VAL A 249 10.82 -18.52 5.27
N LEU A 250 10.69 -19.85 5.24
CA LEU A 250 10.04 -20.60 6.30
C LEU A 250 10.81 -20.45 7.63
N PRO A 251 10.12 -20.45 8.77
CA PRO A 251 10.72 -20.14 10.07
C PRO A 251 12.01 -20.91 10.38
N GLU A 252 12.04 -22.20 10.10
CA GLU A 252 13.17 -23.10 10.34
C GLU A 252 14.37 -22.85 9.43
N HIS A 253 14.20 -22.07 8.37
CA HIS A 253 15.24 -21.70 7.40
C HIS A 253 15.64 -20.22 7.46
N ARG A 254 15.06 -19.43 8.39
CA ARG A 254 15.43 -18.04 8.61
C ARG A 254 16.87 -17.92 9.15
N GLY A 255 17.45 -16.73 9.00
CA GLY A 255 18.83 -16.46 9.45
C GLY A 255 19.93 -16.95 8.50
N HIS A 256 19.62 -17.71 7.45
CA HIS A 256 20.59 -18.23 6.47
C HIS A 256 20.76 -17.34 5.22
N GLY A 257 20.08 -16.19 5.18
CA GLY A 257 20.13 -15.24 4.05
C GLY A 257 19.43 -15.74 2.78
N TYR A 258 18.53 -16.69 2.86
CA TYR A 258 17.76 -17.19 1.71
C TYR A 258 16.80 -16.16 1.12
N VAL A 259 16.48 -15.11 1.87
CA VAL A 259 15.68 -13.97 1.38
C VAL A 259 16.37 -13.30 0.17
N ASP A 260 17.71 -13.25 0.15
CA ASP A 260 18.46 -12.66 -0.96
C ASP A 260 18.30 -13.49 -2.25
N ASP A 261 18.22 -14.83 -2.14
CA ASP A 261 17.97 -15.73 -3.28
C ASP A 261 16.53 -15.59 -3.82
N LEU A 262 15.53 -15.53 -2.92
CA LEU A 262 14.13 -15.35 -3.30
C LEU A 262 13.93 -14.01 -4.01
N LEU A 263 14.50 -12.94 -3.47
CA LEU A 263 14.40 -11.61 -4.03
C LEU A 263 15.13 -11.50 -5.38
N ALA A 264 16.32 -12.10 -5.49
CA ALA A 264 17.04 -12.18 -6.75
C ALA A 264 16.22 -12.92 -7.81
N TYR A 265 15.61 -14.06 -7.45
CA TYR A 265 14.75 -14.81 -8.37
C TYR A 265 13.61 -13.96 -8.94
N ILE A 266 12.83 -13.27 -8.08
CA ILE A 266 11.70 -12.45 -8.55
C ILE A 266 12.19 -11.29 -9.41
N THR A 267 13.30 -10.66 -9.00
CA THR A 267 13.90 -9.54 -9.76
C THR A 267 14.35 -9.99 -11.14
N ASP A 268 15.11 -11.11 -11.22
CA ASP A 268 15.61 -11.67 -12.49
C ASP A 268 14.45 -12.16 -13.37
N PHE A 269 13.39 -12.73 -12.77
CA PHE A 269 12.16 -13.11 -13.47
C PHE A 269 11.52 -11.91 -14.18
N HIS A 270 11.30 -10.83 -13.47
CA HIS A 270 10.71 -9.63 -14.03
C HIS A 270 11.63 -8.91 -15.05
N MET A 271 12.94 -8.92 -14.81
CA MET A 271 13.91 -8.42 -15.78
C MET A 271 13.85 -9.22 -17.09
N GLY A 272 13.75 -10.54 -16.98
CA GLY A 272 13.62 -11.44 -18.14
C GLY A 272 12.32 -11.19 -18.93
N ASP A 273 11.26 -10.72 -18.26
CA ASP A 273 9.99 -10.30 -18.87
C ASP A 273 10.01 -8.81 -19.31
N GLY A 274 11.17 -8.18 -19.36
CA GLY A 274 11.37 -6.82 -19.89
C GLY A 274 11.04 -5.69 -18.93
N ALA A 275 10.89 -5.96 -17.64
CA ALA A 275 10.61 -4.91 -16.66
C ALA A 275 11.79 -3.93 -16.53
N SER A 276 11.53 -2.65 -16.76
CA SER A 276 12.48 -1.56 -16.48
C SER A 276 12.38 -1.06 -15.03
N ARG A 277 11.29 -1.39 -14.34
CA ARG A 277 11.00 -1.01 -12.96
C ARG A 277 10.26 -2.12 -12.23
N ILE A 278 10.65 -2.35 -10.96
CA ILE A 278 9.99 -3.29 -10.06
C ILE A 278 9.74 -2.58 -8.74
N THR A 279 8.53 -2.69 -8.21
CA THR A 279 8.16 -2.08 -6.93
C THR A 279 8.00 -3.15 -5.85
N ALA A 280 8.15 -2.74 -4.59
CA ALA A 280 7.92 -3.59 -3.44
C ALA A 280 7.52 -2.74 -2.24
N THR A 281 6.76 -3.33 -1.32
CA THR A 281 6.39 -2.66 -0.07
C THR A 281 6.61 -3.62 1.09
N THR A 282 7.11 -3.10 2.22
CA THR A 282 7.23 -3.88 3.46
C THR A 282 7.00 -2.98 4.66
N ASP A 283 6.57 -3.54 5.79
CA ASP A 283 6.39 -2.80 7.02
C ASP A 283 7.71 -2.21 7.54
N ALA A 284 7.65 -1.02 8.13
CA ALA A 284 8.83 -0.35 8.67
C ALA A 284 9.52 -1.14 9.80
N VAL A 285 8.77 -2.00 10.49
CA VAL A 285 9.28 -2.90 11.53
C VAL A 285 9.99 -4.12 10.97
N ASN A 286 9.82 -4.43 9.68
CA ASN A 286 10.45 -5.59 9.02
C ASN A 286 11.88 -5.25 8.56
N THR A 287 12.76 -4.93 9.50
CA THR A 287 14.16 -4.60 9.23
C THR A 287 14.88 -5.64 8.37
N PRO A 288 14.72 -6.96 8.59
CA PRO A 288 15.38 -7.95 7.73
C PRO A 288 15.03 -7.83 6.25
N MET A 289 13.76 -7.54 5.92
CA MET A 289 13.31 -7.37 4.54
C MET A 289 13.80 -6.04 3.95
N ILE A 290 13.76 -4.96 4.74
CA ILE A 290 14.31 -3.66 4.35
C ILE A 290 15.79 -3.79 3.93
N GLU A 291 16.60 -4.47 4.74
CA GLU A 291 18.01 -4.67 4.45
C GLU A 291 18.24 -5.62 3.25
N ALA A 292 17.35 -6.59 3.04
CA ALA A 292 17.40 -7.45 1.84
C ALA A 292 17.12 -6.63 0.57
N PHE A 293 16.11 -5.76 0.57
CA PHE A 293 15.84 -4.86 -0.55
C PHE A 293 17.03 -3.97 -0.89
N LYS A 294 17.66 -3.36 0.12
CA LYS A 294 18.87 -2.53 -0.09
C LYS A 294 20.00 -3.34 -0.73
N ARG A 295 20.27 -4.55 -0.23
CA ARG A 295 21.30 -5.45 -0.81
C ARG A 295 20.98 -5.86 -2.24
N ALA A 296 19.71 -6.01 -2.57
CA ALA A 296 19.26 -6.34 -3.93
C ALA A 296 19.24 -5.14 -4.89
N GLY A 297 19.61 -3.94 -4.42
CA GLY A 297 19.69 -2.73 -5.23
C GLY A 297 18.39 -1.94 -5.31
N TYR A 298 17.39 -2.28 -4.50
CA TYR A 298 16.17 -1.49 -4.38
C TYR A 298 16.42 -0.25 -3.52
N GLN A 299 15.84 0.86 -3.92
CA GLN A 299 15.88 2.12 -3.18
C GLN A 299 14.53 2.36 -2.51
N CYS A 300 14.55 2.82 -1.26
CA CYS A 300 13.36 3.28 -0.57
C CYS A 300 12.99 4.66 -1.15
N VAL A 301 11.83 4.75 -1.78
CA VAL A 301 11.40 5.96 -2.51
C VAL A 301 10.29 6.72 -1.81
N GLU A 302 9.55 6.06 -0.92
CA GLU A 302 8.37 6.62 -0.25
C GLU A 302 8.15 5.92 1.09
N THR A 303 7.64 6.64 2.07
CA THR A 303 7.03 6.08 3.27
C THR A 303 5.50 6.14 3.10
N ARG A 304 4.83 5.09 3.51
CA ARG A 304 3.37 5.02 3.57
C ARG A 304 2.93 4.87 5.02
N ILE A 305 1.92 5.62 5.41
CA ILE A 305 1.24 5.43 6.69
C ILE A 305 -0.19 5.02 6.38
N ASP A 306 -0.48 3.77 6.64
CA ASP A 306 -1.82 3.22 6.47
C ASP A 306 -2.62 3.48 7.74
N LEU A 307 -3.81 4.05 7.57
CA LEU A 307 -4.80 4.33 8.60
C LEU A 307 -6.02 3.44 8.33
N GLU A 308 -6.37 2.62 9.30
CA GLU A 308 -7.39 1.58 9.15
C GLU A 308 -8.31 1.53 10.37
N ARG A 309 -9.45 0.85 10.22
CA ARG A 309 -10.41 0.57 11.30
C ARG A 309 -9.79 -0.20 12.46
#